data_64ae79e7e3be60bc799ebd9ad4902977
#
_entry.id   64ae79e7e3be60bc799ebd9ad4902977
#
_cell.length_a   1.000
_cell.length_b   1.000
_cell.length_c   1.000
_cell.angle_alpha   90.00
_cell.angle_beta   90.00
_cell.angle_gamma   90.00
#
_symmetry.space_group_name_H-M   'P 1'
#
loop_
_entity.id
_entity.type
_entity.pdbx_description
1 polymer ?
#
loop_
_entity_poly.entity_id
_entity_poly.type
_entity_poly.pdbx_seq_one_letter_code
_entity_poly.pdbx_strand_id
1 'polypeptide(L)'
;MDKQSFFSIIRTSLAGAVLAVTFTACEDDHFTVNDGGGAGANATQTLWEQMKASPDLSKFCDIAAKTPYFKDEGHPVKGYTFADVLSGTQNLTVFAPTNTALSDAEYNQYMTMLQGSYSDQYDVFLRIVGNHIARNRYAVTGTTSEKLVLINGKRATFDAQDGTFKGVKLSVVNIPATNGTLHKMDILSPFAYNVYEYIKAHGDEYGKLRDWLVAHDTLFFDADRSAEGGSDADGNPIYVDSIYSRENVLFMHTYTKRGEEWVMNVKGLGGNLEREDSVWAMVLPTDQAWENAWNAMIPYYDYAEIYIDKEKEDAGNSNQNFGGNPDSLLNLGLSMDLASPLLFNARLQLETPEHKGFWTADEFRDTPMNKIFNARLDTFYNTNPALDIKPFLFGYEQPITVSNGLVYKVNNWNFTNTFNGKDVEVKLNSSYIFDAASNPSNNATWVDFNNASAFVTDSLYGAISADAMTSKVGFMAIYNTGSAKASMKFQLMDKERNQQVLSHLTYDVYVVMVPTFYGDQVQWDSLTVVPMKNKCTLQIQYNDGTVNAKGVVQEAKSTKWEWDYNGAKVDTILVSGADGFTFPKSYKNITRSYPVMTIESSAKANDINKLGYQHTFYIDRIIFRARNN
;
A
#
# COMPACT_ATOMS: atom_id res chain seq x y z
N MET A 1 4.61 1.63 27.44
CA MET A 1 3.31 0.96 27.22
C MET A 1 3.53 -0.14 26.20
N ASP A 2 3.15 -1.35 26.51
CA ASP A 2 3.38 -2.54 25.69
C ASP A 2 2.56 -2.46 24.40
N LYS A 3 3.12 -2.99 23.30
CA LYS A 3 2.45 -2.98 21.98
C LYS A 3 1.07 -3.67 22.00
N GLN A 4 0.89 -4.65 22.87
CA GLN A 4 -0.39 -5.32 23.06
C GLN A 4 -1.46 -4.41 23.67
N SER A 5 -1.10 -3.56 24.65
CA SER A 5 -2.02 -2.58 25.24
C SER A 5 -2.52 -1.55 24.24
N PHE A 6 -1.68 -1.15 23.29
CA PHE A 6 -2.03 -0.15 22.29
C PHE A 6 -3.05 -0.68 21.28
N PHE A 7 -2.88 -1.92 20.82
CA PHE A 7 -3.85 -2.55 19.92
C PHE A 7 -5.20 -2.86 20.59
N SER A 8 -5.19 -3.18 21.87
CA SER A 8 -6.42 -3.39 22.65
C SER A 8 -7.25 -2.09 22.77
N ILE A 9 -6.60 -0.95 23.02
CA ILE A 9 -7.29 0.36 23.15
C ILE A 9 -7.88 0.82 21.81
N ILE A 10 -7.19 0.56 20.68
CA ILE A 10 -7.70 0.91 19.35
C ILE A 10 -8.88 0.01 18.96
N ARG A 11 -8.83 -1.28 19.29
CA ARG A 11 -9.95 -2.21 19.04
C ARG A 11 -11.19 -1.84 19.87
N THR A 12 -11.03 -1.48 21.12
CA THR A 12 -12.16 -1.09 21.99
C THR A 12 -12.79 0.25 21.58
N SER A 13 -12.00 1.21 21.12
CA SER A 13 -12.54 2.48 20.64
C SER A 13 -13.16 2.38 19.23
N LEU A 14 -12.62 1.53 18.34
CA LEU A 14 -13.24 1.29 17.02
C LEU A 14 -14.50 0.42 17.13
N ALA A 15 -14.48 -0.60 17.99
CA ALA A 15 -15.66 -1.40 18.28
C ALA A 15 -16.76 -0.56 18.96
N GLY A 16 -16.38 0.34 19.88
CA GLY A 16 -17.32 1.27 20.50
C GLY A 16 -17.91 2.30 19.54
N ALA A 17 -17.12 2.82 18.61
CA ALA A 17 -17.61 3.76 17.59
C ALA A 17 -18.46 3.07 16.52
N VAL A 18 -18.09 1.84 16.14
CA VAL A 18 -18.89 1.03 15.20
C VAL A 18 -20.20 0.57 15.87
N LEU A 19 -20.19 0.22 17.16
CA LEU A 19 -21.41 -0.09 17.89
C LEU A 19 -22.33 1.13 18.06
N ALA A 20 -21.77 2.34 18.30
CA ALA A 20 -22.59 3.55 18.43
C ALA A 20 -23.26 3.96 17.12
N VAL A 21 -22.60 3.74 15.97
CA VAL A 21 -23.19 3.99 14.64
C VAL A 21 -24.16 2.87 14.24
N THR A 22 -23.97 1.63 14.70
CA THR A 22 -24.90 0.54 14.41
C THR A 22 -26.19 0.62 15.23
N PHE A 23 -26.16 1.22 16.43
CA PHE A 23 -27.38 1.35 17.25
C PHE A 23 -28.34 2.45 16.76
N THR A 24 -27.85 3.45 16.01
CA THR A 24 -28.73 4.45 15.38
C THR A 24 -29.18 4.06 13.96
N ALA A 25 -28.56 3.03 13.36
CA ALA A 25 -28.98 2.48 12.06
C ALA A 25 -29.91 1.27 12.18
N CYS A 26 -30.23 0.82 13.40
CA CYS A 26 -31.09 -0.34 13.65
C CYS A 26 -32.57 -0.02 13.85
N GLU A 27 -33.03 1.17 13.46
CA GLU A 27 -34.47 1.46 13.29
C GLU A 27 -34.95 1.35 11.83
N ASP A 28 -34.07 0.84 10.94
CA ASP A 28 -34.52 0.51 9.59
C ASP A 28 -35.09 -0.92 9.57
N ASP A 29 -36.30 -1.04 9.03
CA ASP A 29 -37.12 -2.24 8.83
C ASP A 29 -36.43 -3.38 8.03
N HIS A 30 -35.12 -3.38 7.88
CA HIS A 30 -34.35 -4.44 7.19
C HIS A 30 -34.16 -5.71 8.03
N PHE A 31 -34.58 -5.72 9.30
CA PHE A 31 -34.68 -6.94 10.11
C PHE A 31 -36.10 -7.49 10.22
N THR A 32 -37.05 -6.95 9.54
CA THR A 32 -38.18 -7.79 9.19
C THR A 32 -37.62 -8.86 8.27
N VAL A 33 -37.30 -10.02 8.87
CA VAL A 33 -37.23 -11.27 8.16
C VAL A 33 -38.48 -11.27 7.28
N ASN A 34 -38.27 -10.96 6.01
CA ASN A 34 -39.37 -11.08 5.06
C ASN A 34 -39.53 -12.60 4.92
N ASP A 35 -40.32 -13.15 5.87
CA ASP A 35 -40.71 -14.54 5.90
C ASP A 35 -41.55 -14.83 4.68
N GLY A 36 -41.07 -14.51 3.49
CA GLY A 36 -41.74 -14.66 2.21
C GLY A 36 -43.06 -15.41 2.27
N GLY A 37 -44.03 -14.80 2.95
CA GLY A 37 -45.36 -15.36 3.12
C GLY A 37 -45.42 -16.72 3.82
N GLY A 38 -44.81 -16.89 5.01
CA GLY A 38 -45.08 -18.05 5.86
C GLY A 38 -44.50 -19.40 5.42
N ALA A 39 -43.61 -19.42 4.42
CA ALA A 39 -43.05 -20.67 3.86
C ALA A 39 -42.11 -21.39 4.81
N GLY A 40 -41.46 -20.67 5.78
CA GLY A 40 -40.53 -21.28 6.74
C GLY A 40 -41.22 -22.03 7.89
N ALA A 41 -42.44 -21.66 8.27
CA ALA A 41 -43.17 -22.22 9.42
C ALA A 41 -43.60 -23.67 9.21
N ASN A 42 -43.65 -24.17 7.98
CA ASN A 42 -44.05 -25.53 7.63
C ASN A 42 -42.94 -26.39 7.05
N ALA A 43 -41.71 -25.87 6.99
CA ALA A 43 -40.59 -26.67 6.51
C ALA A 43 -40.18 -27.71 7.56
N THR A 44 -40.05 -28.96 7.14
CA THR A 44 -39.66 -30.10 8.00
C THR A 44 -38.28 -30.61 7.67
N GLN A 45 -37.67 -30.16 6.57
CA GLN A 45 -36.39 -30.61 6.06
C GLN A 45 -35.37 -29.46 6.02
N THR A 46 -34.11 -29.79 6.29
CA THR A 46 -32.99 -28.89 6.10
C THR A 46 -32.71 -28.63 4.62
N LEU A 47 -31.88 -27.61 4.30
CA LEU A 47 -31.41 -27.40 2.93
C LEU A 47 -30.78 -28.63 2.31
N TRP A 48 -29.97 -29.33 3.09
CA TRP A 48 -29.32 -30.58 2.62
C TRP A 48 -30.32 -31.66 2.29
N GLU A 49 -31.30 -31.89 3.16
CA GLU A 49 -32.36 -32.90 2.94
C GLU A 49 -33.23 -32.54 1.72
N GLN A 50 -33.60 -31.25 1.55
CA GLN A 50 -34.35 -30.78 0.37
C GLN A 50 -33.55 -30.98 -0.93
N MET A 51 -32.24 -30.69 -0.91
CA MET A 51 -31.36 -30.90 -2.07
C MET A 51 -31.22 -32.40 -2.40
N LYS A 52 -31.00 -33.23 -1.41
CA LYS A 52 -30.90 -34.71 -1.57
C LYS A 52 -32.21 -35.36 -2.06
N ALA A 53 -33.35 -34.81 -1.69
CA ALA A 53 -34.66 -35.23 -2.18
C ALA A 53 -34.93 -34.81 -3.64
N SER A 54 -34.07 -33.99 -4.24
CA SER A 54 -34.18 -33.44 -5.60
C SER A 54 -33.22 -34.17 -6.56
N PRO A 55 -33.67 -35.15 -7.39
CA PRO A 55 -32.76 -35.94 -8.24
C PRO A 55 -31.99 -35.10 -9.26
N ASP A 56 -32.54 -33.98 -9.67
CA ASP A 56 -31.95 -33.00 -10.58
C ASP A 56 -30.81 -32.19 -9.98
N LEU A 57 -30.54 -32.30 -8.67
CA LEU A 57 -29.44 -31.66 -7.97
C LEU A 57 -28.30 -32.63 -7.59
N SER A 58 -28.31 -33.88 -8.08
CA SER A 58 -27.38 -34.93 -7.63
C SER A 58 -25.91 -34.54 -7.85
N LYS A 59 -25.54 -33.93 -8.98
CA LYS A 59 -24.17 -33.51 -9.23
C LYS A 59 -23.71 -32.44 -8.23
N PHE A 60 -24.54 -31.43 -7.96
CA PHE A 60 -24.21 -30.39 -6.99
C PHE A 60 -24.13 -30.93 -5.56
N CYS A 61 -25.03 -31.85 -5.18
CA CYS A 61 -24.97 -32.54 -3.91
C CYS A 61 -23.67 -33.35 -3.75
N ASP A 62 -23.24 -34.05 -4.80
CA ASP A 62 -22.01 -34.87 -4.74
C ASP A 62 -20.76 -33.95 -4.58
N ILE A 63 -20.73 -32.81 -5.26
CA ILE A 63 -19.66 -31.81 -5.10
C ILE A 63 -19.68 -31.26 -3.66
N ALA A 64 -20.83 -30.79 -3.17
CA ALA A 64 -20.96 -30.22 -1.83
C ALA A 64 -20.59 -31.21 -0.72
N ALA A 65 -20.94 -32.48 -0.88
CA ALA A 65 -20.62 -33.54 0.08
C ALA A 65 -19.13 -33.87 0.17
N LYS A 66 -18.37 -33.59 -0.90
CA LYS A 66 -16.93 -33.86 -0.96
C LYS A 66 -16.08 -32.62 -0.78
N THR A 67 -16.67 -31.42 -0.90
CA THR A 67 -15.97 -30.17 -0.65
C THR A 67 -15.80 -29.96 0.84
N PRO A 68 -14.57 -29.94 1.37
CA PRO A 68 -14.31 -29.64 2.77
C PRO A 68 -14.81 -28.24 3.14
N TYR A 69 -15.21 -28.06 4.38
CA TYR A 69 -15.37 -26.72 4.93
C TYR A 69 -13.99 -26.14 5.27
N PHE A 70 -13.72 -24.95 4.81
CA PHE A 70 -12.44 -24.26 5.05
C PHE A 70 -12.63 -23.16 6.09
N LYS A 71 -11.74 -23.10 7.08
CA LYS A 71 -11.60 -21.94 7.97
C LYS A 71 -10.98 -20.75 7.20
N ASP A 72 -9.99 -21.07 6.38
CA ASP A 72 -9.33 -20.19 5.40
C ASP A 72 -8.72 -21.04 4.27
N GLU A 73 -8.09 -20.40 3.28
CA GLU A 73 -7.39 -21.10 2.19
C GLU A 73 -6.29 -22.02 2.74
N GLY A 74 -6.36 -23.29 2.42
CA GLY A 74 -5.38 -24.30 2.82
C GLY A 74 -5.64 -24.96 4.18
N HIS A 75 -6.66 -24.53 4.95
CA HIS A 75 -6.97 -25.10 6.26
C HIS A 75 -8.38 -25.68 6.32
N PRO A 76 -8.60 -26.87 5.71
CA PRO A 76 -9.88 -27.54 5.79
C PRO A 76 -10.14 -28.08 7.20
N VAL A 77 -11.38 -28.00 7.63
CA VAL A 77 -11.82 -28.65 8.87
C VAL A 77 -11.98 -30.15 8.62
N LYS A 78 -11.16 -30.93 9.30
CA LYS A 78 -11.14 -32.39 9.10
C LYS A 78 -12.50 -33.04 9.38
N GLY A 79 -13.01 -33.76 8.37
CA GLY A 79 -14.27 -34.50 8.49
C GLY A 79 -15.52 -33.64 8.51
N TYR A 80 -15.42 -32.35 8.16
CA TYR A 80 -16.55 -31.44 8.06
C TYR A 80 -16.63 -30.88 6.63
N THR A 81 -17.77 -31.04 5.99
CA THR A 81 -18.02 -30.72 4.58
C THR A 81 -19.17 -29.73 4.43
N PHE A 82 -19.43 -29.27 3.21
CA PHE A 82 -20.59 -28.41 2.96
C PHE A 82 -21.93 -29.16 3.09
N ALA A 83 -21.97 -30.48 3.04
CA ALA A 83 -23.15 -31.25 3.43
C ALA A 83 -23.50 -31.03 4.92
N ASP A 84 -22.49 -30.96 5.78
CA ASP A 84 -22.69 -30.72 7.22
C ASP A 84 -23.12 -29.27 7.47
N VAL A 85 -22.52 -28.27 6.75
CA VAL A 85 -22.94 -26.85 6.82
C VAL A 85 -24.40 -26.69 6.43
N LEU A 86 -24.83 -27.32 5.33
CA LEU A 86 -26.21 -27.27 4.82
C LEU A 86 -27.22 -28.07 5.64
N SER A 87 -26.74 -28.99 6.47
CA SER A 87 -27.54 -29.70 7.47
C SER A 87 -27.64 -28.97 8.81
N GLY A 88 -26.79 -27.94 9.03
CA GLY A 88 -26.72 -27.18 10.28
C GLY A 88 -27.89 -26.24 10.50
N THR A 89 -27.77 -25.40 11.53
CA THR A 89 -28.83 -24.44 11.93
C THR A 89 -28.67 -23.03 11.35
N GLN A 90 -27.55 -22.77 10.66
CA GLN A 90 -27.27 -21.46 10.08
C GLN A 90 -28.23 -21.14 8.94
N ASN A 91 -28.86 -19.95 8.97
CA ASN A 91 -29.72 -19.49 7.88
C ASN A 91 -28.92 -19.17 6.61
N LEU A 92 -29.22 -19.91 5.53
CA LEU A 92 -28.55 -19.77 4.24
C LEU A 92 -29.57 -19.71 3.10
N THR A 93 -29.14 -19.19 1.96
CA THR A 93 -29.87 -19.34 0.69
C THR A 93 -28.97 -20.09 -0.29
N VAL A 94 -29.50 -21.15 -0.89
CA VAL A 94 -28.80 -21.92 -1.91
C VAL A 94 -29.42 -21.65 -3.28
N PHE A 95 -28.62 -21.22 -4.23
CA PHE A 95 -28.95 -21.10 -5.65
C PHE A 95 -28.39 -22.31 -6.39
N ALA A 96 -29.03 -23.45 -6.20
CA ALA A 96 -28.48 -24.75 -6.60
C ALA A 96 -28.50 -24.94 -8.13
N PRO A 97 -27.35 -25.14 -8.79
CA PRO A 97 -27.31 -25.51 -10.19
C PRO A 97 -27.85 -26.94 -10.36
N THR A 98 -28.79 -27.10 -11.30
CA THR A 98 -29.32 -28.40 -11.65
C THR A 98 -28.28 -29.23 -12.46
N ASN A 99 -28.53 -30.50 -12.63
CA ASN A 99 -27.70 -31.36 -13.46
C ASN A 99 -27.58 -30.89 -14.91
N THR A 100 -28.53 -30.06 -15.37
CA THR A 100 -28.49 -29.41 -16.70
C THR A 100 -27.48 -28.27 -16.72
N ALA A 101 -27.35 -27.55 -15.62
CA ALA A 101 -26.41 -26.43 -15.50
C ALA A 101 -24.94 -26.87 -15.48
N LEU A 102 -24.68 -28.11 -15.01
CA LEU A 102 -23.34 -28.71 -14.91
C LEU A 102 -23.17 -29.79 -15.97
N SER A 103 -22.36 -29.52 -16.99
CA SER A 103 -21.98 -30.54 -17.98
C SER A 103 -21.24 -31.70 -17.27
N ASP A 104 -21.26 -32.90 -17.88
CA ASP A 104 -20.52 -34.05 -17.33
C ASP A 104 -19.00 -33.79 -17.31
N ALA A 105 -18.48 -33.01 -18.26
CA ALA A 105 -17.07 -32.63 -18.30
C ALA A 105 -16.69 -31.74 -17.11
N GLU A 106 -17.47 -30.70 -16.82
CA GLU A 106 -17.25 -29.81 -15.66
C GLU A 106 -17.41 -30.55 -14.35
N TYR A 107 -18.46 -31.38 -14.22
CA TYR A 107 -18.66 -32.19 -13.05
C TYR A 107 -17.44 -33.09 -12.77
N ASN A 108 -16.97 -33.85 -13.80
CA ASN A 108 -15.81 -34.72 -13.66
C ASN A 108 -14.52 -33.93 -13.35
N GLN A 109 -14.36 -32.75 -13.91
CA GLN A 109 -13.24 -31.87 -13.58
C GLN A 109 -13.25 -31.51 -12.09
N TYR A 110 -14.38 -31.00 -11.56
CA TYR A 110 -14.49 -30.66 -10.13
C TYR A 110 -14.28 -31.86 -9.23
N MET A 111 -14.82 -33.01 -9.61
CA MET A 111 -14.63 -34.27 -8.86
C MET A 111 -13.16 -34.72 -8.84
N THR A 112 -12.40 -34.45 -9.90
CA THR A 112 -10.96 -34.71 -9.95
C THR A 112 -10.20 -33.71 -9.05
N MET A 113 -10.52 -32.43 -9.11
CA MET A 113 -9.91 -31.40 -8.25
C MET A 113 -10.13 -31.66 -6.77
N LEU A 114 -11.30 -32.19 -6.39
CA LEU A 114 -11.60 -32.59 -5.00
C LEU A 114 -10.74 -33.77 -4.48
N GLN A 115 -10.06 -34.50 -5.37
CA GLN A 115 -9.08 -35.52 -5.01
C GLN A 115 -7.63 -34.98 -5.01
N GLY A 116 -7.43 -33.76 -5.45
CA GLY A 116 -6.16 -33.09 -5.54
C GLY A 116 -5.70 -32.43 -4.24
N SER A 117 -4.89 -31.40 -4.36
CA SER A 117 -4.37 -30.62 -3.24
C SER A 117 -5.49 -29.84 -2.52
N TYR A 118 -5.18 -29.31 -1.32
CA TYR A 118 -6.11 -28.41 -0.62
C TYR A 118 -6.40 -27.13 -1.43
N SER A 119 -5.44 -26.68 -2.22
CA SER A 119 -5.65 -25.54 -3.14
C SER A 119 -6.68 -25.89 -4.23
N ASP A 120 -6.60 -27.09 -4.82
CA ASP A 120 -7.60 -27.54 -5.81
C ASP A 120 -8.99 -27.65 -5.19
N GLN A 121 -9.08 -28.23 -3.98
CA GLN A 121 -10.33 -28.37 -3.24
C GLN A 121 -10.91 -26.99 -2.87
N TYR A 122 -10.05 -26.03 -2.50
CA TYR A 122 -10.46 -24.67 -2.19
C TYR A 122 -10.95 -23.93 -3.44
N ASP A 123 -10.33 -24.15 -4.61
CA ASP A 123 -10.81 -23.58 -5.87
C ASP A 123 -12.21 -24.11 -6.25
N VAL A 124 -12.49 -25.40 -6.00
CA VAL A 124 -13.86 -25.95 -6.16
C VAL A 124 -14.85 -25.25 -5.19
N PHE A 125 -14.44 -25.04 -3.94
CA PHE A 125 -15.25 -24.28 -2.99
C PHE A 125 -15.54 -22.88 -3.55
N LEU A 126 -14.52 -22.13 -3.96
CA LEU A 126 -14.68 -20.76 -4.47
C LEU A 126 -15.63 -20.71 -5.67
N ARG A 127 -15.44 -21.59 -6.65
CA ARG A 127 -16.11 -21.51 -7.97
C ARG A 127 -17.50 -22.08 -7.98
N ILE A 128 -17.73 -23.15 -7.23
CA ILE A 128 -19.00 -23.88 -7.28
C ILE A 128 -19.77 -23.75 -5.98
N VAL A 129 -19.27 -24.29 -4.88
CA VAL A 129 -20.09 -24.38 -3.67
C VAL A 129 -20.32 -22.98 -3.07
N GLY A 130 -19.24 -22.26 -2.82
CA GLY A 130 -19.30 -20.93 -2.23
C GLY A 130 -19.93 -19.86 -3.13
N ASN A 131 -19.85 -20.06 -4.46
CA ASN A 131 -20.42 -19.14 -5.45
C ASN A 131 -21.97 -19.23 -5.57
N HIS A 132 -22.55 -20.29 -5.00
CA HIS A 132 -23.99 -20.56 -5.08
C HIS A 132 -24.69 -20.57 -3.72
N ILE A 133 -24.01 -20.19 -2.65
CA ILE A 133 -24.58 -20.14 -1.31
C ILE A 133 -24.40 -18.72 -0.75
N ALA A 134 -25.51 -18.08 -0.38
CA ALA A 134 -25.50 -16.79 0.28
C ALA A 134 -25.78 -16.94 1.78
N ARG A 135 -25.21 -16.01 2.56
CA ARG A 135 -25.55 -15.85 3.97
C ARG A 135 -26.94 -15.25 4.07
N ASN A 136 -27.67 -15.63 5.11
CA ASN A 136 -29.07 -15.23 5.35
C ASN A 136 -30.07 -15.86 4.38
N ARG A 137 -31.34 -15.58 4.65
CA ARG A 137 -32.49 -16.12 3.92
C ARG A 137 -33.00 -15.09 2.93
N TYR A 138 -33.04 -15.42 1.66
CA TYR A 138 -33.55 -14.56 0.57
C TYR A 138 -34.63 -15.30 -0.21
N ALA A 139 -35.67 -14.57 -0.61
CA ALA A 139 -36.79 -15.12 -1.36
C ALA A 139 -37.17 -14.20 -2.53
N VAL A 140 -37.69 -14.77 -3.60
CA VAL A 140 -38.31 -14.02 -4.70
C VAL A 140 -39.66 -13.49 -4.20
N THR A 141 -39.74 -12.19 -4.05
CA THR A 141 -40.91 -11.49 -3.41
C THR A 141 -41.63 -10.52 -4.33
N GLY A 142 -41.09 -10.27 -5.52
CA GLY A 142 -41.59 -9.22 -6.42
C GLY A 142 -41.18 -7.81 -6.03
N THR A 143 -40.18 -7.68 -5.14
CA THR A 143 -39.61 -6.41 -4.66
C THR A 143 -38.24 -6.13 -5.26
N THR A 144 -37.57 -5.06 -4.80
CA THR A 144 -36.30 -4.58 -5.35
C THR A 144 -35.16 -5.57 -5.28
N SER A 145 -34.17 -5.39 -6.18
CA SER A 145 -32.90 -6.14 -6.19
C SER A 145 -32.07 -5.93 -4.91
N GLU A 146 -31.44 -7.00 -4.43
CA GLU A 146 -30.59 -6.99 -3.25
C GLU A 146 -29.15 -7.36 -3.59
N LYS A 147 -28.19 -6.79 -2.84
CA LYS A 147 -26.79 -7.19 -2.90
C LYS A 147 -26.50 -8.21 -1.80
N LEU A 148 -26.12 -9.41 -2.19
CA LEU A 148 -25.81 -10.51 -1.29
C LEU A 148 -24.32 -10.64 -1.04
N VAL A 149 -23.97 -11.18 0.14
CA VAL A 149 -22.64 -11.69 0.42
C VAL A 149 -22.69 -13.21 0.38
N LEU A 150 -21.92 -13.79 -0.51
CA LEU A 150 -21.78 -15.24 -0.65
C LEU A 150 -20.83 -15.80 0.41
N ILE A 151 -20.90 -17.10 0.65
CA ILE A 151 -20.02 -17.73 1.65
C ILE A 151 -18.55 -17.77 1.23
N ASN A 152 -18.23 -17.61 -0.08
CA ASN A 152 -16.89 -17.39 -0.60
C ASN A 152 -16.40 -15.93 -0.46
N GLY A 153 -17.14 -15.07 0.23
CA GLY A 153 -16.80 -13.66 0.43
C GLY A 153 -17.17 -12.72 -0.71
N LYS A 154 -17.53 -13.25 -1.88
CA LYS A 154 -17.87 -12.43 -3.06
C LYS A 154 -19.25 -11.80 -2.93
N ARG A 155 -19.43 -10.69 -3.61
CA ARG A 155 -20.73 -10.00 -3.70
C ARG A 155 -21.48 -10.42 -4.96
N ALA A 156 -22.79 -10.58 -4.81
CA ALA A 156 -23.68 -10.97 -5.90
C ALA A 156 -24.93 -10.10 -5.92
N THR A 157 -25.52 -9.90 -7.08
CA THR A 157 -26.83 -9.26 -7.23
C THR A 157 -27.89 -10.35 -7.29
N PHE A 158 -28.90 -10.22 -6.45
CA PHE A 158 -30.12 -11.02 -6.49
C PHE A 158 -31.29 -10.09 -6.80
N ASP A 159 -31.96 -10.35 -7.89
CA ASP A 159 -33.18 -9.63 -8.24
C ASP A 159 -34.39 -10.42 -7.73
N ALA A 160 -34.94 -9.94 -6.62
CA ALA A 160 -36.10 -10.56 -5.99
C ALA A 160 -37.40 -10.32 -6.76
N GLN A 161 -37.44 -9.34 -7.68
CA GLN A 161 -38.59 -9.05 -8.53
C GLN A 161 -38.64 -10.04 -9.69
N ASP A 162 -37.54 -10.17 -10.42
CA ASP A 162 -37.49 -10.98 -11.62
C ASP A 162 -37.03 -12.42 -11.35
N GLY A 163 -36.60 -12.73 -10.14
CA GLY A 163 -36.06 -14.04 -9.75
C GLY A 163 -34.81 -14.37 -10.56
N THR A 164 -33.81 -13.48 -10.54
CA THR A 164 -32.50 -13.73 -11.14
C THR A 164 -31.39 -13.63 -10.10
N PHE A 165 -30.39 -14.49 -10.24
CA PHE A 165 -29.17 -14.47 -9.43
C PHE A 165 -27.96 -14.27 -10.34
N LYS A 166 -27.18 -13.21 -10.10
CA LYS A 166 -26.04 -12.81 -10.95
C LYS A 166 -26.42 -12.73 -12.45
N GLY A 167 -27.64 -12.24 -12.74
CA GLY A 167 -28.19 -12.15 -14.09
C GLY A 167 -28.74 -13.47 -14.66
N VAL A 168 -28.62 -14.60 -13.95
CA VAL A 168 -29.15 -15.91 -14.37
C VAL A 168 -30.54 -16.10 -13.81
N LYS A 169 -31.50 -16.47 -14.66
CA LYS A 169 -32.89 -16.77 -14.25
C LYS A 169 -32.94 -18.03 -13.41
N LEU A 170 -33.68 -17.97 -12.30
CA LEU A 170 -33.98 -19.13 -11.46
C LEU A 170 -35.09 -19.95 -12.09
N SER A 171 -34.90 -21.26 -12.20
CA SER A 171 -35.90 -22.17 -12.77
C SER A 171 -36.94 -22.61 -11.76
N VAL A 172 -36.57 -22.71 -10.47
CA VAL A 172 -37.48 -22.95 -9.36
C VAL A 172 -37.09 -22.03 -8.21
N VAL A 173 -38.09 -21.39 -7.59
CA VAL A 173 -37.86 -20.39 -6.54
C VAL A 173 -38.57 -20.75 -5.24
N ASN A 174 -38.02 -20.26 -4.12
CA ASN A 174 -38.67 -20.27 -2.80
C ASN A 174 -39.02 -21.66 -2.25
N ILE A 175 -38.20 -22.68 -2.47
CA ILE A 175 -38.33 -23.94 -1.79
C ILE A 175 -37.91 -23.75 -0.33
N PRO A 176 -38.84 -23.92 0.64
CA PRO A 176 -38.54 -23.66 2.04
C PRO A 176 -37.74 -24.78 2.68
N ALA A 177 -36.75 -24.41 3.52
CA ALA A 177 -36.06 -25.33 4.40
C ALA A 177 -36.06 -24.79 5.84
N THR A 178 -35.88 -25.68 6.85
CA THR A 178 -35.83 -25.27 8.26
C THR A 178 -34.73 -24.24 8.52
N ASN A 179 -33.61 -24.35 7.80
CA ASN A 179 -32.42 -23.51 7.93
C ASN A 179 -32.15 -22.65 6.70
N GLY A 180 -33.16 -22.35 5.85
CA GLY A 180 -32.89 -21.49 4.71
C GLY A 180 -33.92 -21.53 3.60
N THR A 181 -33.51 -21.05 2.44
CA THR A 181 -34.28 -21.06 1.19
C THR A 181 -33.48 -21.71 0.09
N LEU A 182 -34.08 -22.60 -0.68
CA LEU A 182 -33.48 -23.23 -1.85
C LEU A 182 -34.12 -22.67 -3.12
N HIS A 183 -33.30 -22.26 -4.05
CA HIS A 183 -33.66 -21.95 -5.43
C HIS A 183 -32.91 -22.88 -6.37
N LYS A 184 -33.45 -23.16 -7.55
CA LYS A 184 -32.77 -23.93 -8.59
C LYS A 184 -32.49 -23.09 -9.82
N MET A 185 -31.41 -23.39 -10.51
CA MET A 185 -31.02 -22.72 -11.75
C MET A 185 -30.47 -23.71 -12.77
N ASP A 186 -30.86 -23.55 -14.05
CA ASP A 186 -30.50 -24.47 -15.12
C ASP A 186 -29.29 -24.00 -15.95
N ILE A 187 -28.73 -22.86 -15.56
CA ILE A 187 -27.49 -22.28 -16.09
C ILE A 187 -26.58 -21.99 -14.90
N LEU A 188 -25.30 -22.33 -15.00
CA LEU A 188 -24.34 -22.11 -13.93
C LEU A 188 -24.13 -20.60 -13.72
N SER A 189 -24.12 -20.17 -12.46
CA SER A 189 -23.83 -18.79 -12.09
C SER A 189 -22.40 -18.40 -12.50
N PRO A 190 -22.17 -17.25 -13.15
CA PRO A 190 -20.85 -16.82 -13.52
C PRO A 190 -19.95 -16.65 -12.29
N PHE A 191 -18.70 -17.07 -12.45
CA PHE A 191 -17.66 -16.89 -11.45
C PHE A 191 -16.54 -16.04 -12.03
N ALA A 192 -16.01 -15.14 -11.24
CA ALA A 192 -14.79 -14.40 -11.54
C ALA A 192 -13.90 -14.38 -10.29
N TYR A 193 -12.62 -14.65 -10.49
CA TYR A 193 -11.60 -14.42 -9.47
C TYR A 193 -11.52 -12.93 -9.11
N ASN A 194 -11.10 -12.59 -7.90
CA ASN A 194 -10.57 -11.26 -7.62
C ASN A 194 -9.13 -11.16 -8.15
N VAL A 195 -8.52 -9.97 -8.05
CA VAL A 195 -7.16 -9.75 -8.59
C VAL A 195 -6.16 -10.73 -7.99
N TYR A 196 -6.20 -10.95 -6.68
CA TYR A 196 -5.23 -11.82 -6.01
C TYR A 196 -5.44 -13.30 -6.34
N GLU A 197 -6.67 -13.77 -6.32
CA GLU A 197 -7.04 -15.12 -6.77
C GLU A 197 -6.63 -15.36 -8.22
N TYR A 198 -6.82 -14.34 -9.10
CA TYR A 198 -6.42 -14.44 -10.49
C TYR A 198 -4.91 -14.65 -10.64
N ILE A 199 -4.10 -13.87 -9.91
CA ILE A 199 -2.64 -13.99 -9.92
C ILE A 199 -2.21 -15.39 -9.44
N LYS A 200 -2.82 -15.91 -8.37
CA LYS A 200 -2.52 -17.24 -7.84
C LYS A 200 -2.87 -18.37 -8.82
N ALA A 201 -4.00 -18.24 -9.51
CA ALA A 201 -4.48 -19.23 -10.45
C ALA A 201 -3.67 -19.29 -11.76
N HIS A 202 -2.94 -18.22 -12.13
CA HIS A 202 -2.18 -18.10 -13.37
C HIS A 202 -0.66 -17.99 -13.14
N GLY A 203 -0.15 -18.73 -12.20
CA GLY A 203 1.27 -18.70 -11.81
C GLY A 203 2.26 -19.17 -12.88
N ASP A 204 1.83 -19.87 -13.91
CA ASP A 204 2.65 -20.30 -15.04
C ASP A 204 3.07 -19.15 -15.96
N GLU A 205 2.35 -18.04 -15.96
CA GLU A 205 2.68 -16.84 -16.76
C GLU A 205 3.31 -15.73 -15.89
N TYR A 206 2.95 -15.68 -14.60
CA TYR A 206 3.28 -14.59 -13.65
C TYR A 206 3.89 -15.13 -12.36
N GLY A 207 4.64 -16.22 -12.44
CA GLY A 207 5.19 -16.95 -11.29
C GLY A 207 6.07 -16.07 -10.41
N LYS A 208 6.89 -15.21 -10.98
CA LYS A 208 7.77 -14.30 -10.25
C LYS A 208 7.00 -13.34 -9.34
N LEU A 209 6.01 -12.66 -9.88
CA LEU A 209 5.17 -11.74 -9.10
C LEU A 209 4.29 -12.50 -8.11
N ARG A 210 3.68 -13.63 -8.53
CA ARG A 210 2.89 -14.49 -7.65
C ARG A 210 3.69 -14.97 -6.45
N ASP A 211 4.87 -15.56 -6.69
CA ASP A 211 5.70 -16.14 -5.63
C ASP A 211 6.16 -15.08 -4.65
N TRP A 212 6.50 -13.89 -5.17
CA TRP A 212 6.84 -12.76 -4.33
C TRP A 212 5.65 -12.28 -3.48
N LEU A 213 4.44 -12.18 -4.06
CA LEU A 213 3.24 -11.79 -3.32
C LEU A 213 2.89 -12.83 -2.26
N VAL A 214 2.86 -14.11 -2.62
CA VAL A 214 2.50 -15.21 -1.71
C VAL A 214 3.51 -15.37 -0.57
N ALA A 215 4.80 -15.10 -0.81
CA ALA A 215 5.82 -15.12 0.24
C ALA A 215 5.57 -14.10 1.37
N HIS A 216 4.68 -13.13 1.13
CA HIS A 216 4.27 -12.13 2.12
C HIS A 216 2.93 -12.44 2.79
N ASP A 217 2.31 -13.58 2.47
CA ASP A 217 1.16 -14.09 3.22
C ASP A 217 1.62 -14.53 4.62
N THR A 218 0.91 -14.09 5.63
CA THR A 218 1.23 -14.37 7.03
C THR A 218 -0.04 -14.79 7.76
N LEU A 219 0.08 -15.80 8.60
CA LEU A 219 -1.00 -16.22 9.48
C LEU A 219 -0.95 -15.42 10.78
N PHE A 220 -2.01 -14.70 11.07
CA PHE A 220 -2.20 -14.00 12.33
C PHE A 220 -3.19 -14.77 13.19
N PHE A 221 -2.81 -15.00 14.44
CA PHE A 221 -3.71 -15.59 15.41
C PHE A 221 -4.87 -14.63 15.71
N ASP A 222 -6.10 -15.11 15.53
CA ASP A 222 -7.33 -14.36 15.77
C ASP A 222 -7.92 -14.78 17.12
N ALA A 223 -7.55 -14.03 18.16
CA ALA A 223 -8.00 -14.31 19.52
C ALA A 223 -9.52 -14.14 19.66
N ASP A 224 -10.12 -13.17 18.96
CA ASP A 224 -11.54 -12.86 19.06
C ASP A 224 -12.44 -13.95 18.48
N ARG A 225 -11.92 -14.73 17.53
CA ARG A 225 -12.62 -15.84 16.87
C ARG A 225 -12.23 -17.20 17.44
N SER A 226 -11.17 -17.26 18.26
CA SER A 226 -10.68 -18.48 18.88
C SER A 226 -11.45 -18.80 20.16
N ALA A 227 -11.66 -20.09 20.44
CA ALA A 227 -12.40 -20.52 21.63
C ALA A 227 -11.47 -20.66 22.82
N GLU A 228 -11.69 -19.88 23.87
CA GLU A 228 -10.97 -19.99 25.13
C GLU A 228 -11.47 -21.19 25.93
N GLY A 229 -10.53 -22.02 26.45
CA GLY A 229 -10.80 -23.18 27.32
C GLY A 229 -10.41 -22.97 28.77
N GLY A 230 -9.88 -21.80 29.14
CA GLY A 230 -9.40 -21.45 30.47
C GLY A 230 -8.19 -20.57 30.43
N SER A 231 -7.51 -20.42 31.60
CA SER A 231 -6.27 -19.65 31.71
C SER A 231 -5.14 -20.50 32.27
N ASP A 232 -3.91 -20.16 31.89
CA ASP A 232 -2.71 -20.76 32.49
C ASP A 232 -2.44 -20.20 33.90
N ALA A 233 -1.35 -20.67 34.54
CA ALA A 233 -0.98 -20.26 35.90
C ALA A 233 -0.62 -18.76 35.99
N ASP A 234 -0.27 -18.13 34.86
CA ASP A 234 0.09 -16.70 34.78
C ASP A 234 -1.12 -15.83 34.35
N GLY A 235 -2.30 -16.46 34.16
CA GLY A 235 -3.54 -15.78 33.78
C GLY A 235 -3.71 -15.51 32.28
N ASN A 236 -2.86 -16.09 31.43
CA ASN A 236 -3.02 -15.97 29.99
C ASN A 236 -4.08 -16.95 29.47
N PRO A 237 -4.90 -16.57 28.48
CA PRO A 237 -5.92 -17.46 27.94
C PRO A 237 -5.30 -18.68 27.25
N ILE A 238 -5.85 -19.86 27.52
CA ILE A 238 -5.56 -21.10 26.81
C ILE A 238 -6.67 -21.31 25.79
N TYR A 239 -6.29 -21.47 24.53
CA TYR A 239 -7.25 -21.67 23.43
C TYR A 239 -7.39 -23.17 23.12
N VAL A 240 -8.62 -23.68 23.18
CA VAL A 240 -8.96 -25.07 22.81
C VAL A 240 -9.25 -25.19 21.31
N ASP A 241 -9.63 -24.10 20.64
CA ASP A 241 -9.70 -23.99 19.19
C ASP A 241 -9.04 -22.66 18.77
N SER A 242 -7.95 -22.76 18.04
CA SER A 242 -7.16 -21.62 17.60
C SER A 242 -7.49 -21.31 16.14
N ILE A 243 -8.03 -20.12 15.89
CA ILE A 243 -8.33 -19.64 14.55
C ILE A 243 -7.21 -18.67 14.12
N TYR A 244 -6.77 -18.84 12.88
CA TYR A 244 -5.80 -17.95 12.26
C TYR A 244 -6.43 -17.30 11.04
N SER A 245 -6.20 -16.00 10.88
CA SER A 245 -6.53 -15.26 9.68
C SER A 245 -5.28 -15.11 8.82
N ARG A 246 -5.37 -15.49 7.55
CA ARG A 246 -4.30 -15.20 6.59
C ARG A 246 -4.44 -13.75 6.11
N GLU A 247 -3.38 -13.00 6.23
CA GLU A 247 -3.30 -11.64 5.72
C GLU A 247 -1.98 -11.45 4.96
N ASN A 248 -2.02 -10.72 3.87
CA ASN A 248 -0.82 -10.35 3.15
C ASN A 248 -0.31 -9.01 3.67
N VAL A 249 0.93 -9.00 4.18
CA VAL A 249 1.51 -7.79 4.79
C VAL A 249 1.70 -6.64 3.79
N LEU A 250 1.76 -6.93 2.48
CA LEU A 250 1.83 -5.93 1.42
C LEU A 250 0.49 -5.22 1.17
N PHE A 251 -0.62 -5.80 1.64
CA PHE A 251 -1.97 -5.23 1.50
C PHE A 251 -2.38 -4.37 2.69
N MET A 252 -1.56 -4.37 3.75
CA MET A 252 -1.87 -3.66 4.99
C MET A 252 -1.54 -2.18 4.88
N HIS A 253 -2.38 -1.37 5.51
CA HIS A 253 -2.11 0.03 5.78
C HIS A 253 -1.79 0.22 7.24
N THR A 254 -0.84 1.10 7.54
CA THR A 254 -0.59 1.52 8.91
C THR A 254 -1.06 2.95 9.11
N TYR A 255 -1.58 3.25 10.27
CA TYR A 255 -1.98 4.59 10.64
C TYR A 255 -1.01 5.13 11.69
N THR A 256 -0.53 6.35 11.50
CA THR A 256 0.26 7.07 12.51
C THR A 256 -0.48 8.33 12.95
N LYS A 257 -0.37 8.64 14.24
CA LYS A 257 -0.97 9.85 14.79
C LYS A 257 0.01 11.02 14.59
N ARG A 258 -0.44 12.05 13.87
CA ARG A 258 0.26 13.33 13.72
C ARG A 258 -0.56 14.42 14.41
N GLY A 259 -0.12 14.85 15.59
CA GLY A 259 -0.93 15.75 16.42
C GLY A 259 -2.24 15.08 16.84
N GLU A 260 -3.38 15.64 16.47
CA GLU A 260 -4.71 15.07 16.73
C GLU A 260 -5.27 14.23 15.56
N GLU A 261 -4.63 14.30 14.39
CA GLU A 261 -5.08 13.60 13.19
C GLU A 261 -4.40 12.24 13.03
N TRP A 262 -5.17 11.25 12.54
CA TRP A 262 -4.65 9.95 12.12
C TRP A 262 -4.33 10.00 10.64
N VAL A 263 -3.05 9.84 10.31
CA VAL A 263 -2.57 9.79 8.92
C VAL A 263 -2.35 8.34 8.52
N MET A 264 -2.96 7.95 7.41
CA MET A 264 -2.75 6.63 6.83
C MET A 264 -1.39 6.60 6.13
N ASN A 265 -0.54 5.67 6.56
CA ASN A 265 0.70 5.36 5.85
C ASN A 265 0.44 4.20 4.90
N VAL A 266 0.57 4.46 3.63
CA VAL A 266 0.48 3.45 2.59
C VAL A 266 1.80 2.68 2.56
N LYS A 267 1.77 1.43 3.01
CA LYS A 267 2.89 0.49 2.89
C LYS A 267 2.57 -0.56 1.82
N GLY A 268 3.60 -1.22 1.33
CA GLY A 268 3.43 -2.26 0.33
C GLY A 268 2.86 -1.73 -0.98
N LEU A 269 1.84 -2.39 -1.51
CA LEU A 269 1.24 -2.06 -2.81
C LEU A 269 0.24 -0.90 -2.75
N GLY A 270 -0.14 -0.45 -1.57
CA GLY A 270 -1.11 0.64 -1.43
C GLY A 270 -2.58 0.20 -1.48
N GLY A 271 -2.85 -1.09 -1.55
CA GLY A 271 -4.21 -1.61 -1.59
C GLY A 271 -4.30 -3.09 -1.28
N ASN A 272 -5.48 -3.53 -0.85
CA ASN A 272 -5.76 -4.94 -0.62
C ASN A 272 -6.44 -5.55 -1.85
N LEU A 273 -5.71 -6.41 -2.56
CA LEU A 273 -6.14 -7.06 -3.80
C LEU A 273 -7.29 -8.06 -3.63
N GLU A 274 -7.61 -8.45 -2.40
CA GLU A 274 -8.69 -9.38 -2.07
C GLU A 274 -10.03 -8.66 -1.82
N ARG A 275 -10.02 -7.33 -1.63
CA ARG A 275 -11.23 -6.59 -1.28
C ARG A 275 -12.21 -6.47 -2.42
N GLU A 276 -13.39 -7.05 -2.24
CA GLU A 276 -14.49 -7.05 -3.21
C GLU A 276 -15.29 -5.72 -3.27
N ASP A 277 -15.03 -4.77 -2.37
CA ASP A 277 -15.64 -3.44 -2.35
C ASP A 277 -14.79 -2.36 -3.05
N SER A 278 -13.66 -2.76 -3.59
CA SER A 278 -12.73 -1.90 -4.33
C SER A 278 -12.84 -2.16 -5.83
N VAL A 279 -12.31 -1.24 -6.63
CA VAL A 279 -12.13 -1.42 -8.08
C VAL A 279 -10.65 -1.22 -8.38
N TRP A 280 -9.94 -2.31 -8.56
CA TRP A 280 -8.52 -2.32 -8.85
C TRP A 280 -8.25 -2.39 -10.36
N ALA A 281 -7.16 -1.79 -10.80
CA ALA A 281 -6.55 -2.06 -12.09
C ALA A 281 -5.11 -2.53 -11.81
N MET A 282 -4.85 -3.81 -12.07
CA MET A 282 -3.55 -4.43 -11.82
C MET A 282 -2.84 -4.71 -13.12
N VAL A 283 -1.60 -4.25 -13.23
CA VAL A 283 -0.72 -4.56 -14.36
C VAL A 283 0.09 -5.79 -14.00
N LEU A 284 -0.01 -6.84 -14.82
CA LEU A 284 0.71 -8.11 -14.64
C LEU A 284 1.79 -8.28 -15.70
N PRO A 285 3.06 -7.99 -15.38
CA PRO A 285 4.17 -8.32 -16.25
C PRO A 285 4.40 -9.83 -16.29
N THR A 286 4.63 -10.39 -17.48
CA THR A 286 5.10 -11.76 -17.62
C THR A 286 6.41 -11.96 -16.87
N ASP A 287 6.76 -13.21 -16.56
CA ASP A 287 8.03 -13.53 -15.89
C ASP A 287 9.23 -12.98 -16.66
N GLN A 288 9.19 -13.01 -17.99
CA GLN A 288 10.25 -12.44 -18.81
C GLN A 288 10.30 -10.91 -18.71
N ALA A 289 9.16 -10.24 -18.68
CA ALA A 289 9.10 -8.78 -18.50
C ALA A 289 9.62 -8.36 -17.11
N TRP A 290 9.28 -9.13 -16.09
CA TRP A 290 9.80 -8.94 -14.73
C TRP A 290 11.32 -9.12 -14.67
N GLU A 291 11.86 -10.20 -15.24
CA GLU A 291 13.30 -10.46 -15.28
C GLU A 291 14.07 -9.39 -16.06
N ASN A 292 13.54 -8.94 -17.19
CA ASN A 292 14.14 -7.87 -17.97
C ASN A 292 14.23 -6.57 -17.15
N ALA A 293 13.14 -6.20 -16.45
CA ALA A 293 13.11 -5.04 -15.58
C ALA A 293 14.06 -5.20 -14.38
N TRP A 294 14.06 -6.38 -13.76
CA TRP A 294 14.97 -6.73 -12.68
C TRP A 294 16.44 -6.52 -13.06
N ASN A 295 16.85 -7.13 -14.17
CA ASN A 295 18.23 -7.05 -14.64
C ASN A 295 18.65 -5.62 -15.04
N ALA A 296 17.73 -4.84 -15.59
CA ALA A 296 18.00 -3.44 -15.91
C ALA A 296 18.18 -2.57 -14.67
N MET A 297 17.64 -2.98 -13.52
CA MET A 297 17.61 -2.17 -12.30
C MET A 297 18.62 -2.59 -11.24
N ILE A 298 19.13 -3.82 -11.26
CA ILE A 298 20.16 -4.29 -10.31
C ILE A 298 21.28 -3.26 -10.08
N PRO A 299 21.83 -2.59 -11.12
CA PRO A 299 22.94 -1.66 -10.91
C PRO A 299 22.65 -0.52 -9.94
N TYR A 300 21.37 -0.19 -9.74
CA TYR A 300 20.97 0.89 -8.81
C TYR A 300 20.83 0.44 -7.36
N TYR A 301 20.97 -0.87 -7.09
CA TYR A 301 20.81 -1.52 -5.77
C TYR A 301 22.12 -2.15 -5.28
N ASP A 302 23.24 -1.50 -5.47
CA ASP A 302 24.51 -1.96 -4.92
C ASP A 302 24.56 -1.71 -3.40
N TYR A 303 24.19 -2.72 -2.61
CA TYR A 303 24.25 -2.68 -1.16
C TYR A 303 25.63 -3.05 -0.64
N ALA A 304 26.04 -2.38 0.44
CA ALA A 304 27.20 -2.82 1.21
C ALA A 304 26.87 -4.09 2.01
N GLU A 305 27.89 -4.93 2.23
CA GLU A 305 27.79 -6.02 3.20
C GLU A 305 27.48 -5.47 4.61
N ILE A 306 26.88 -6.31 5.45
CA ILE A 306 26.64 -5.94 6.85
C ILE A 306 27.97 -5.84 7.57
N TYR A 307 28.22 -4.69 8.15
CA TYR A 307 29.31 -4.51 9.08
C TYR A 307 28.73 -4.37 10.49
N ILE A 308 29.02 -5.37 11.31
CA ILE A 308 28.73 -5.33 12.74
C ILE A 308 29.95 -4.67 13.40
N ASP A 309 29.74 -3.50 13.97
CA ASP A 309 30.75 -2.92 14.87
C ASP A 309 30.68 -3.67 16.21
N LYS A 310 31.52 -4.70 16.34
CA LYS A 310 31.52 -5.57 17.52
C LYS A 310 31.83 -4.81 18.81
N GLU A 311 32.67 -3.79 18.76
CA GLU A 311 32.98 -2.98 19.95
C GLU A 311 31.74 -2.22 20.45
N LYS A 312 30.88 -1.79 19.53
CA LYS A 312 29.63 -1.10 19.86
C LYS A 312 28.48 -2.05 20.19
N GLU A 313 28.50 -3.25 19.62
CA GLU A 313 27.56 -4.32 19.95
C GLU A 313 27.80 -4.83 21.39
N ASP A 314 29.07 -5.09 21.75
CA ASP A 314 29.47 -5.50 23.10
C ASP A 314 29.23 -4.41 24.16
N ALA A 315 29.20 -3.15 23.76
CA ALA A 315 28.84 -2.02 24.63
C ALA A 315 27.30 -1.79 24.76
N GLY A 316 26.47 -2.70 24.25
CA GLY A 316 25.02 -2.58 24.30
C GLY A 316 24.42 -1.56 23.30
N ASN A 317 25.26 -0.99 22.44
CA ASN A 317 24.86 -0.07 21.36
C ASN A 317 24.58 -0.83 20.05
N SER A 318 23.68 -1.81 20.09
CA SER A 318 23.22 -2.55 18.90
C SER A 318 22.62 -1.65 17.80
N ASN A 319 22.52 -0.36 18.06
CA ASN A 319 21.94 0.64 17.18
C ASN A 319 22.82 1.10 16.02
N GLN A 320 24.02 0.54 15.87
CA GLN A 320 24.97 0.97 14.83
C GLN A 320 25.32 -0.12 13.80
N ASN A 321 24.54 -1.20 13.74
CA ASN A 321 24.67 -2.18 12.67
C ASN A 321 24.25 -1.55 11.35
N PHE A 322 25.13 -1.55 10.40
CA PHE A 322 24.91 -1.01 9.07
C PHE A 322 24.33 -2.10 8.17
N GLY A 323 23.24 -1.79 7.51
CA GLY A 323 22.68 -2.63 6.46
C GLY A 323 21.91 -3.86 6.95
N GLY A 324 21.79 -4.79 6.09
CA GLY A 324 21.22 -6.13 6.20
C GLY A 324 22.03 -7.05 5.30
N ASN A 325 21.58 -8.28 5.09
CA ASN A 325 22.15 -9.11 4.04
C ASN A 325 21.93 -8.43 2.68
N PRO A 326 22.98 -8.16 1.85
CA PRO A 326 22.84 -7.45 0.58
C PRO A 326 21.83 -8.09 -0.37
N ASP A 327 21.83 -9.43 -0.45
CA ASP A 327 20.89 -10.15 -1.32
C ASP A 327 19.45 -10.03 -0.83
N SER A 328 19.24 -10.06 0.48
CA SER A 328 17.92 -9.87 1.09
C SER A 328 17.42 -8.44 0.90
N LEU A 329 18.28 -7.44 1.05
CA LEU A 329 17.96 -6.03 0.82
C LEU A 329 17.67 -5.76 -0.65
N LEU A 330 18.47 -6.34 -1.56
CA LEU A 330 18.24 -6.28 -3.00
C LEU A 330 16.86 -6.87 -3.34
N ASN A 331 16.60 -8.11 -2.91
CA ASN A 331 15.35 -8.79 -3.19
C ASN A 331 14.16 -8.04 -2.64
N LEU A 332 14.23 -7.56 -1.39
CA LEU A 332 13.15 -6.79 -0.78
C LEU A 332 12.93 -5.44 -1.49
N GLY A 333 14.01 -4.69 -1.68
CA GLY A 333 13.94 -3.34 -2.23
C GLY A 333 13.53 -3.33 -3.69
N LEU A 334 14.19 -4.14 -4.52
CA LEU A 334 13.93 -4.18 -5.96
C LEU A 334 12.57 -4.81 -6.28
N SER A 335 12.18 -5.91 -5.61
CA SER A 335 10.86 -6.49 -5.81
C SER A 335 9.75 -5.50 -5.47
N MET A 336 9.89 -4.77 -4.36
CA MET A 336 8.91 -3.76 -3.97
C MET A 336 8.82 -2.62 -5.00
N ASP A 337 9.96 -2.16 -5.52
CA ASP A 337 9.97 -1.08 -6.52
C ASP A 337 9.44 -1.51 -7.88
N LEU A 338 9.62 -2.78 -8.24
CA LEU A 338 9.01 -3.34 -9.44
C LEU A 338 7.50 -3.56 -9.28
N ALA A 339 7.05 -3.95 -8.09
CA ALA A 339 5.64 -4.27 -7.84
C ALA A 339 4.77 -3.05 -7.50
N SER A 340 5.33 -2.08 -6.77
CA SER A 340 4.56 -0.95 -6.25
C SER A 340 3.88 -0.07 -7.32
N PRO A 341 4.44 0.16 -8.53
CA PRO A 341 3.76 0.94 -9.55
C PRO A 341 2.66 0.19 -10.29
N LEU A 342 2.53 -1.14 -10.10
CA LEU A 342 1.64 -1.99 -10.89
C LEU A 342 0.17 -1.92 -10.48
N LEU A 343 -0.13 -1.43 -9.28
CA LEU A 343 -1.49 -1.39 -8.75
C LEU A 343 -2.08 0.02 -8.81
N PHE A 344 -3.24 0.14 -9.42
CA PHE A 344 -4.02 1.38 -9.51
C PHE A 344 -5.36 1.20 -8.81
N ASN A 345 -5.76 2.20 -8.02
CA ASN A 345 -7.13 2.27 -7.53
C ASN A 345 -8.01 2.93 -8.60
N ALA A 346 -8.60 2.10 -9.48
CA ALA A 346 -9.41 2.60 -10.58
C ALA A 346 -10.62 3.42 -10.09
N ARG A 347 -11.20 3.06 -8.93
CA ARG A 347 -12.36 3.74 -8.35
C ARG A 347 -12.09 5.19 -7.96
N LEU A 348 -10.87 5.51 -7.52
CA LEU A 348 -10.50 6.80 -6.91
C LEU A 348 -9.68 7.69 -7.84
N GLN A 349 -9.72 7.45 -9.15
CA GLN A 349 -9.04 8.32 -10.09
C GLN A 349 -9.62 9.74 -10.12
N LEU A 350 -8.86 10.67 -10.68
CA LEU A 350 -9.27 12.08 -10.75
C LEU A 350 -10.58 12.22 -11.52
N GLU A 351 -11.45 13.09 -11.00
CA GLU A 351 -12.63 13.50 -11.76
C GLU A 351 -12.23 14.19 -13.07
N THR A 352 -13.02 13.97 -14.10
CA THR A 352 -12.94 14.70 -15.35
C THR A 352 -14.13 15.66 -15.47
N PRO A 353 -14.15 16.59 -16.44
CA PRO A 353 -15.35 17.41 -16.69
C PRO A 353 -16.61 16.59 -16.93
N GLU A 354 -16.46 15.42 -17.56
CA GLU A 354 -17.54 14.54 -17.97
C GLU A 354 -17.89 13.49 -16.90
N HIS A 355 -16.97 13.18 -15.98
CA HIS A 355 -17.14 12.16 -14.96
C HIS A 355 -16.89 12.71 -13.55
N LYS A 356 -17.89 12.54 -12.69
CA LYS A 356 -17.84 12.93 -11.29
C LYS A 356 -18.06 11.72 -10.37
N GLY A 357 -17.30 11.69 -9.28
CA GLY A 357 -17.41 10.64 -8.27
C GLY A 357 -16.57 9.40 -8.55
N PHE A 358 -17.06 8.25 -8.10
CA PHE A 358 -16.33 7.00 -8.16
C PHE A 358 -16.46 6.32 -9.52
N TRP A 359 -15.33 5.85 -10.04
CA TRP A 359 -15.25 5.12 -11.31
C TRP A 359 -15.61 3.65 -11.13
N THR A 360 -16.35 3.13 -12.09
CA THR A 360 -16.50 1.68 -12.29
C THR A 360 -15.32 1.13 -13.10
N ALA A 361 -15.19 -0.20 -13.14
CA ALA A 361 -14.16 -0.85 -13.95
C ALA A 361 -14.31 -0.54 -15.46
N ASP A 362 -15.54 -0.56 -15.96
CA ASP A 362 -15.82 -0.28 -17.36
C ASP A 362 -15.54 1.19 -17.72
N GLU A 363 -16.00 2.13 -16.89
CA GLU A 363 -15.70 3.56 -17.10
C GLU A 363 -14.19 3.83 -17.08
N PHE A 364 -13.44 3.24 -16.12
CA PHE A 364 -11.98 3.37 -16.09
C PHE A 364 -11.34 2.79 -17.34
N ARG A 365 -11.80 1.61 -17.81
CA ARG A 365 -11.29 0.98 -19.03
C ARG A 365 -11.51 1.86 -20.25
N ASP A 366 -12.73 2.35 -20.44
CA ASP A 366 -13.21 2.92 -21.70
C ASP A 366 -12.97 4.42 -21.83
N THR A 367 -12.75 5.14 -20.73
CA THR A 367 -12.53 6.59 -20.76
C THR A 367 -11.05 6.93 -20.92
N PRO A 368 -10.63 7.64 -21.97
CA PRO A 368 -9.26 8.10 -22.11
C PRO A 368 -8.85 9.04 -20.98
N MET A 369 -7.67 8.83 -20.42
CA MET A 369 -7.10 9.67 -19.35
C MET A 369 -5.66 10.01 -19.68
N ASN A 370 -5.30 11.29 -19.69
CA ASN A 370 -3.91 11.70 -19.90
C ASN A 370 -3.08 11.70 -18.61
N LYS A 371 -3.74 11.55 -17.47
CA LYS A 371 -3.14 11.54 -16.14
C LYS A 371 -3.87 10.55 -15.23
N ILE A 372 -3.13 9.65 -14.61
CA ILE A 372 -3.63 8.69 -13.61
C ILE A 372 -2.65 8.61 -12.44
N PHE A 373 -3.08 8.04 -11.33
CA PHE A 373 -2.20 7.74 -10.20
C PHE A 373 -2.41 6.30 -9.71
N ASN A 374 -1.31 5.70 -9.26
CA ASN A 374 -1.35 4.35 -8.71
C ASN A 374 -1.90 4.34 -7.28
N ALA A 375 -2.00 3.17 -6.67
CA ALA A 375 -2.51 3.00 -5.31
C ALA A 375 -1.63 3.67 -4.24
N ARG A 376 -0.37 4.00 -4.57
CA ARG A 376 0.57 4.73 -3.72
C ARG A 376 0.58 6.24 -3.97
N LEU A 377 -0.29 6.72 -4.85
CA LEU A 377 -0.42 8.13 -5.27
C LEU A 377 0.74 8.65 -6.13
N ASP A 378 1.59 7.77 -6.67
CA ASP A 378 2.52 8.17 -7.72
C ASP A 378 1.74 8.53 -8.98
N THR A 379 2.06 9.67 -9.56
CA THR A 379 1.32 10.23 -10.69
C THR A 379 2.01 9.94 -12.01
N PHE A 380 1.25 9.43 -12.96
CA PHE A 380 1.66 9.17 -14.33
C PHE A 380 0.87 10.08 -15.27
N TYR A 381 1.55 10.69 -16.22
CA TYR A 381 0.90 11.58 -17.17
C TYR A 381 1.58 11.51 -18.55
N ASN A 382 0.78 11.72 -19.58
CA ASN A 382 1.30 11.91 -20.93
C ASN A 382 1.63 13.41 -21.11
N THR A 383 2.79 13.69 -21.66
CA THR A 383 3.19 15.08 -21.98
C THR A 383 2.27 15.73 -23.02
N ASN A 384 1.66 14.93 -23.87
CA ASN A 384 0.58 15.38 -24.75
C ASN A 384 -0.77 15.18 -24.03
N PRO A 385 -1.48 16.24 -23.63
CA PRO A 385 -2.73 16.15 -22.88
C PRO A 385 -3.89 15.51 -23.66
N ALA A 386 -3.77 15.37 -24.97
CA ALA A 386 -4.78 14.75 -25.82
C ALA A 386 -4.65 13.21 -25.90
N LEU A 387 -3.58 12.63 -25.35
CA LEU A 387 -3.32 11.20 -25.43
C LEU A 387 -3.65 10.49 -24.12
N ASP A 388 -4.29 9.34 -24.21
CA ASP A 388 -4.49 8.43 -23.09
C ASP A 388 -3.14 7.86 -22.63
N ILE A 389 -2.89 7.90 -21.32
CA ILE A 389 -1.67 7.34 -20.72
C ILE A 389 -1.74 5.81 -20.55
N LYS A 390 -2.94 5.25 -20.44
CA LYS A 390 -3.14 3.83 -20.13
C LYS A 390 -2.48 2.88 -21.12
N PRO A 391 -2.58 3.05 -22.46
CA PRO A 391 -1.90 2.17 -23.39
C PRO A 391 -0.38 2.14 -23.24
N PHE A 392 0.22 3.25 -22.81
CA PHE A 392 1.67 3.34 -22.58
C PHE A 392 2.11 2.56 -21.33
N LEU A 393 1.26 2.51 -20.29
CA LEU A 393 1.55 1.83 -19.05
C LEU A 393 1.07 0.37 -19.05
N PHE A 394 -0.14 0.14 -19.56
CA PHE A 394 -0.86 -1.12 -19.45
C PHE A 394 -0.81 -1.99 -20.70
N GLY A 395 -0.15 -1.50 -21.76
CA GLY A 395 -0.18 -2.15 -23.08
C GLY A 395 -1.48 -1.86 -23.84
N TYR A 396 -1.59 -2.47 -25.01
CA TYR A 396 -2.71 -2.24 -25.95
C TYR A 396 -3.74 -3.37 -25.94
N GLU A 397 -3.51 -4.42 -25.16
CA GLU A 397 -4.45 -5.54 -25.06
C GLU A 397 -5.64 -5.17 -24.16
N GLN A 398 -6.78 -5.78 -24.44
CA GLN A 398 -7.96 -5.60 -23.59
C GLN A 398 -7.73 -6.26 -22.24
N PRO A 399 -8.09 -5.60 -21.13
CA PRO A 399 -7.93 -6.18 -19.82
C PRO A 399 -8.91 -7.33 -19.57
N ILE A 400 -8.54 -8.20 -18.67
CA ILE A 400 -9.40 -9.25 -18.15
C ILE A 400 -10.22 -8.65 -16.99
N THR A 401 -11.54 -8.79 -17.08
CA THR A 401 -12.43 -8.37 -15.99
C THR A 401 -12.42 -9.43 -14.89
N VAL A 402 -12.14 -8.99 -13.67
CA VAL A 402 -12.17 -9.79 -12.43
C VAL A 402 -13.26 -9.26 -11.50
N SER A 403 -13.58 -9.98 -10.41
CA SER A 403 -14.71 -9.60 -9.55
C SER A 403 -14.55 -8.22 -8.89
N ASN A 404 -13.32 -7.80 -8.64
CA ASN A 404 -12.99 -6.53 -8.00
C ASN A 404 -12.14 -5.60 -8.89
N GLY A 405 -12.23 -5.72 -10.22
CA GLY A 405 -11.55 -4.79 -11.12
C GLY A 405 -11.08 -5.37 -12.46
N LEU A 406 -9.90 -4.95 -12.88
CA LEU A 406 -9.31 -5.23 -14.18
C LEU A 406 -7.87 -5.75 -14.02
N VAL A 407 -7.48 -6.68 -14.87
CA VAL A 407 -6.11 -7.19 -14.98
C VAL A 407 -5.59 -6.94 -16.39
N TYR A 408 -4.49 -6.21 -16.48
CA TYR A 408 -3.79 -5.89 -17.72
C TYR A 408 -2.51 -6.74 -17.81
N LYS A 409 -2.46 -7.63 -18.78
CA LYS A 409 -1.27 -8.45 -19.07
C LYS A 409 -0.27 -7.67 -19.91
N VAL A 410 1.00 -7.65 -19.51
CA VAL A 410 2.02 -6.91 -20.24
C VAL A 410 3.29 -7.74 -20.45
N ASN A 411 3.84 -7.63 -21.67
CA ASN A 411 5.11 -8.27 -22.04
C ASN A 411 6.34 -7.37 -21.78
N ASN A 412 6.09 -6.13 -21.36
CA ASN A 412 7.13 -5.17 -20.97
C ASN A 412 6.73 -4.48 -19.67
N TRP A 413 7.72 -4.22 -18.83
CA TRP A 413 7.52 -3.40 -17.64
C TRP A 413 7.77 -1.93 -18.01
N ASN A 414 6.69 -1.13 -18.05
CA ASN A 414 6.72 0.23 -18.64
C ASN A 414 6.82 1.36 -17.59
N PHE A 415 7.31 1.05 -16.39
CA PHE A 415 7.39 2.01 -15.27
C PHE A 415 8.81 2.53 -15.03
N THR A 416 9.68 2.46 -16.03
CA THR A 416 11.09 2.89 -15.95
C THR A 416 11.25 4.34 -15.50
N ASN A 417 10.32 5.21 -15.88
CA ASN A 417 10.41 6.64 -15.53
C ASN A 417 10.19 6.91 -14.06
N THR A 418 9.44 6.06 -13.36
CA THR A 418 9.25 6.19 -11.90
C THR A 418 10.45 5.72 -11.12
N PHE A 419 11.27 4.86 -11.72
CA PHE A 419 12.37 4.19 -11.05
C PHE A 419 13.74 4.75 -11.44
N ASN A 420 14.02 4.88 -12.73
CA ASN A 420 15.32 5.29 -13.25
C ASN A 420 15.67 6.75 -13.00
N GLY A 421 14.81 7.48 -12.29
CA GLY A 421 15.06 8.88 -11.97
C GLY A 421 15.24 9.77 -13.18
N LYS A 422 14.86 9.29 -14.38
CA LYS A 422 15.01 10.11 -15.59
C LYS A 422 14.35 11.46 -15.46
N ASP A 423 13.31 11.54 -14.60
CA ASP A 423 12.61 12.79 -14.28
C ASP A 423 12.26 12.88 -12.79
N VAL A 424 12.86 12.08 -11.92
CA VAL A 424 12.56 12.11 -10.49
C VAL A 424 13.47 13.13 -9.79
N GLU A 425 12.86 14.21 -9.39
CA GLU A 425 13.45 15.13 -8.42
C GLU A 425 13.00 14.71 -7.02
N VAL A 426 13.93 14.34 -6.17
CA VAL A 426 13.65 14.21 -4.73
C VAL A 426 13.83 15.56 -4.09
N LYS A 427 12.73 16.11 -3.57
CA LYS A 427 12.70 17.43 -2.94
C LYS A 427 12.64 17.27 -1.43
N LEU A 428 13.76 17.48 -0.77
CA LEU A 428 13.82 17.57 0.68
C LEU A 428 13.39 18.99 1.07
N ASN A 429 12.09 19.19 1.28
CA ASN A 429 11.57 20.51 1.66
C ASN A 429 11.96 20.85 3.11
N SER A 430 11.82 22.12 3.46
CA SER A 430 12.20 22.64 4.77
C SER A 430 11.45 21.98 5.93
N SER A 431 10.20 21.61 5.74
CA SER A 431 9.42 20.86 6.75
C SER A 431 10.03 19.49 7.02
N TYR A 432 10.38 18.76 5.96
CA TYR A 432 11.06 17.47 6.09
C TYR A 432 12.40 17.60 6.82
N ILE A 433 13.22 18.56 6.41
CA ILE A 433 14.53 18.80 7.01
C ILE A 433 14.38 19.18 8.49
N PHE A 434 13.40 20.02 8.80
CA PHE A 434 13.12 20.47 10.18
C PHE A 434 12.61 19.30 11.04
N ASP A 435 11.69 18.50 10.54
CA ASP A 435 11.16 17.33 11.25
C ASP A 435 12.24 16.28 11.50
N ALA A 436 13.10 16.01 10.51
CA ALA A 436 14.26 15.14 10.66
C ALA A 436 15.24 15.68 11.72
N ALA A 437 15.28 17.01 11.86
CA ALA A 437 16.16 17.72 12.76
C ALA A 437 15.63 17.82 14.19
N SER A 438 14.34 17.99 14.38
CA SER A 438 13.74 18.36 15.66
C SER A 438 13.13 17.19 16.44
N ASN A 439 13.08 15.98 15.88
CA ASN A 439 12.44 14.83 16.53
C ASN A 439 13.46 13.87 17.17
N PRO A 440 13.82 14.04 18.46
CA PRO A 440 14.77 13.17 19.16
C PRO A 440 14.24 11.74 19.40
N SER A 441 12.93 11.48 19.21
CA SER A 441 12.33 10.16 19.45
C SER A 441 12.63 9.13 18.36
N ASN A 442 13.18 9.54 17.23
CA ASN A 442 13.53 8.65 16.12
C ASN A 442 14.92 8.02 16.21
N ASN A 443 15.55 7.96 17.38
CA ASN A 443 16.96 7.55 17.55
C ASN A 443 17.93 8.33 16.66
N ALA A 444 17.54 9.49 16.19
CA ALA A 444 18.35 10.39 15.40
C ALA A 444 19.23 11.22 16.33
N THR A 445 20.24 10.60 16.90
CA THR A 445 21.41 11.27 17.50
C THR A 445 22.23 12.08 16.48
N TRP A 446 21.61 12.40 15.35
CA TRP A 446 22.31 12.85 14.16
C TRP A 446 22.02 14.29 13.75
N VAL A 447 21.14 14.95 14.50
CA VAL A 447 20.85 16.34 14.20
C VAL A 447 21.53 17.25 15.18
N ASP A 448 22.58 17.87 14.71
CA ASP A 448 23.28 18.92 15.42
C ASP A 448 22.88 20.26 14.82
N PHE A 449 22.00 20.99 15.49
CA PHE A 449 21.77 22.39 15.23
C PHE A 449 22.76 23.20 16.06
N ASN A 450 23.83 23.61 15.43
CA ASN A 450 24.71 24.57 16.03
C ASN A 450 24.06 25.96 15.89
N ASN A 451 23.39 26.42 16.96
CA ASN A 451 22.61 27.66 17.05
C ASN A 451 21.21 27.61 16.39
N ALA A 452 20.26 28.14 17.08
CA ALA A 452 18.83 28.13 16.86
C ALA A 452 18.37 28.09 15.41
N SER A 453 17.60 27.06 15.08
CA SER A 453 16.89 26.98 13.79
C SER A 453 15.41 27.23 14.03
N ALA A 454 14.74 27.88 13.12
CA ALA A 454 13.31 28.09 13.13
C ALA A 454 12.72 27.71 11.78
N PHE A 455 11.56 27.05 11.85
CA PHE A 455 10.72 26.83 10.68
C PHE A 455 9.79 28.04 10.57
N VAL A 456 9.88 28.77 9.47
CA VAL A 456 9.09 29.98 9.22
C VAL A 456 7.86 29.59 8.42
N THR A 457 6.71 29.53 9.10
CA THR A 457 5.39 29.39 8.47
C THR A 457 4.66 30.71 8.62
N ASP A 458 3.77 31.08 7.73
CA ASP A 458 2.72 32.06 7.97
C ASP A 458 2.40 33.04 6.88
N SER A 459 1.79 34.16 7.29
CA SER A 459 1.39 35.29 6.45
C SER A 459 2.53 35.88 5.58
N LEU A 460 3.76 35.83 6.07
CA LEU A 460 4.97 36.08 5.27
C LEU A 460 5.14 35.10 4.13
N TYR A 461 4.80 33.85 4.35
CA TYR A 461 4.84 32.83 3.33
C TYR A 461 3.85 33.08 2.21
N GLY A 462 2.70 33.65 2.49
CA GLY A 462 1.72 34.08 1.48
C GLY A 462 2.31 35.06 0.44
N ALA A 463 3.17 35.97 0.88
CA ALA A 463 3.87 36.88 -0.04
C ALA A 463 5.01 36.20 -0.81
N ILE A 464 5.72 35.26 -0.19
CA ILE A 464 6.80 34.46 -0.81
C ILE A 464 6.23 33.40 -1.76
N SER A 465 5.05 32.83 -1.45
CA SER A 465 4.40 31.81 -2.27
C SER A 465 3.91 32.33 -3.62
N ALA A 466 3.89 33.63 -3.82
CA ALA A 466 3.73 34.23 -5.14
C ALA A 466 4.97 34.04 -6.03
N ASP A 467 6.13 33.69 -5.43
CA ASP A 467 7.31 33.24 -6.16
C ASP A 467 7.21 31.75 -6.43
N ALA A 468 7.11 31.36 -7.69
CA ALA A 468 6.96 29.97 -8.13
C ALA A 468 8.14 29.05 -7.73
N MET A 469 9.22 29.60 -7.19
CA MET A 469 10.43 28.87 -6.80
C MET A 469 10.39 28.40 -5.35
N THR A 470 9.49 28.90 -4.51
CA THR A 470 9.39 28.47 -3.11
C THR A 470 8.43 27.27 -2.93
N SER A 471 8.66 26.46 -1.89
CA SER A 471 7.70 25.44 -1.49
C SER A 471 6.50 26.07 -0.79
N LYS A 472 5.32 25.46 -0.93
CA LYS A 472 4.11 25.97 -0.26
C LYS A 472 4.06 25.66 1.25
N VAL A 473 5.14 25.15 1.83
CA VAL A 473 5.18 24.64 3.21
C VAL A 473 5.92 25.59 4.15
N GLY A 474 6.76 26.49 3.62
CA GLY A 474 7.63 27.37 4.38
C GLY A 474 9.12 27.16 4.05
N PHE A 475 9.97 27.89 4.71
CA PHE A 475 11.42 27.77 4.60
C PHE A 475 12.08 27.65 5.97
N MET A 476 13.30 27.15 5.99
CA MET A 476 14.06 26.98 7.23
C MET A 476 15.10 28.09 7.35
N ALA A 477 15.11 28.74 8.50
CA ALA A 477 16.09 29.74 8.87
C ALA A 477 17.14 29.12 9.79
N ILE A 478 18.40 29.19 9.41
CA ILE A 478 19.53 28.71 10.19
C ILE A 478 20.27 29.95 10.70
N TYR A 479 20.07 30.23 11.98
CA TYR A 479 20.57 31.43 12.62
C TYR A 479 21.95 31.22 13.22
N ASN A 480 22.72 32.32 13.23
CA ASN A 480 23.88 32.45 14.08
C ASN A 480 23.68 33.60 15.08
N THR A 481 23.75 33.31 16.35
CA THR A 481 23.64 34.31 17.43
C THR A 481 24.98 34.90 17.87
N GLY A 482 26.07 34.55 17.20
CA GLY A 482 27.42 35.00 17.58
C GLY A 482 28.43 34.94 16.44
N SER A 483 29.71 34.88 16.78
CA SER A 483 30.81 34.75 15.83
C SER A 483 31.02 33.32 15.30
N ALA A 484 30.26 32.34 15.80
CA ALA A 484 30.32 30.97 15.34
C ALA A 484 29.61 30.81 14.01
N LYS A 485 30.05 29.86 13.18
CA LYS A 485 29.40 29.56 11.90
C LYS A 485 28.05 28.91 12.15
N ALA A 486 27.02 29.36 11.46
CA ALA A 486 25.77 28.64 11.42
C ALA A 486 25.94 27.33 10.65
N SER A 487 25.50 26.21 11.21
CA SER A 487 25.55 24.92 10.55
C SER A 487 24.31 24.09 10.87
N MET A 488 24.01 23.20 9.96
CA MET A 488 22.93 22.23 10.08
C MET A 488 23.43 20.86 9.62
N LYS A 489 23.10 19.82 10.39
CA LYS A 489 23.43 18.45 10.09
C LYS A 489 22.17 17.59 10.23
N PHE A 490 21.84 16.78 9.23
CA PHE A 490 20.66 15.94 9.24
C PHE A 490 20.86 14.69 8.40
N GLN A 491 20.09 13.64 8.72
CA GLN A 491 20.07 12.42 7.90
C GLN A 491 19.30 12.65 6.61
N LEU A 492 19.76 12.02 5.52
CA LEU A 492 19.11 12.12 4.20
C LEU A 492 17.87 11.22 4.09
N MET A 493 17.58 10.40 5.07
CA MET A 493 16.44 9.52 5.07
C MET A 493 15.60 9.67 6.33
N ASP A 494 14.31 9.87 6.12
CA ASP A 494 13.28 9.62 7.11
C ASP A 494 12.80 8.18 6.96
N LYS A 495 12.88 7.42 8.04
CA LYS A 495 12.48 6.02 8.10
C LYS A 495 11.01 5.79 7.66
N GLU A 496 10.17 6.82 7.79
CA GLU A 496 8.76 6.77 7.46
C GLU A 496 8.45 7.16 6.02
N ARG A 497 9.31 7.94 5.36
CA ARG A 497 9.05 8.54 4.05
C ARG A 497 9.74 7.85 2.88
N ASN A 498 10.62 6.87 3.17
CA ASN A 498 11.26 6.00 2.18
C ASN A 498 11.82 6.76 0.95
N GLN A 499 12.64 7.77 1.18
CA GLN A 499 13.14 8.69 0.14
C GLN A 499 14.05 7.96 -0.85
N GLN A 500 13.78 8.12 -2.14
CA GLN A 500 14.50 7.43 -3.23
C GLN A 500 15.92 7.98 -3.50
N VAL A 501 16.28 9.10 -2.91
CA VAL A 501 17.59 9.75 -3.08
C VAL A 501 18.78 8.85 -2.69
N LEU A 502 18.53 7.74 -2.03
CA LEU A 502 19.56 6.84 -1.49
C LEU A 502 19.91 5.66 -2.39
N SER A 503 19.46 5.64 -3.64
CA SER A 503 19.87 4.64 -4.63
C SER A 503 21.29 4.91 -5.13
N HIS A 504 22.00 3.89 -5.60
CA HIS A 504 23.30 4.03 -6.24
C HIS A 504 23.17 4.70 -7.61
N LEU A 505 23.02 6.01 -7.58
CA LEU A 505 22.80 6.88 -8.74
C LEU A 505 23.67 8.13 -8.63
N THR A 506 23.93 8.77 -9.75
CA THR A 506 24.54 10.11 -9.80
C THR A 506 23.44 11.18 -9.78
N TYR A 507 23.57 12.13 -8.88
CA TYR A 507 22.62 13.22 -8.71
C TYR A 507 23.27 14.57 -8.95
N ASP A 508 22.52 15.46 -9.59
CA ASP A 508 22.73 16.91 -9.45
C ASP A 508 22.07 17.36 -8.16
N VAL A 509 22.84 17.99 -7.29
CA VAL A 509 22.35 18.50 -6.01
C VAL A 509 22.16 20.00 -6.10
N TYR A 510 20.93 20.45 -5.89
CA TYR A 510 20.58 21.85 -5.85
C TYR A 510 20.15 22.25 -4.44
N VAL A 511 20.46 23.49 -4.09
CA VAL A 511 19.95 24.15 -2.87
C VAL A 511 19.12 25.35 -3.29
N VAL A 512 17.88 25.43 -2.82
CA VAL A 512 17.01 26.58 -3.03
C VAL A 512 17.19 27.52 -1.85
N MET A 513 17.89 28.63 -2.11
CA MET A 513 18.18 29.68 -1.13
C MET A 513 17.08 30.72 -1.12
N VAL A 514 16.75 31.22 0.08
CA VAL A 514 15.75 32.27 0.29
C VAL A 514 16.44 33.51 0.87
N PRO A 515 16.10 34.72 0.42
CA PRO A 515 16.63 35.94 1.00
C PRO A 515 16.35 36.05 2.50
N THR A 516 17.37 36.40 3.28
CA THR A 516 17.24 36.46 4.74
C THR A 516 16.30 37.56 5.23
N PHE A 517 16.06 38.60 4.43
CA PHE A 517 15.08 39.63 4.79
C PHE A 517 13.63 39.13 4.83
N TYR A 518 13.31 37.98 4.20
CA TYR A 518 11.97 37.42 4.29
C TYR A 518 11.63 36.88 5.68
N GLY A 519 12.62 36.58 6.52
CA GLY A 519 12.41 36.17 7.92
C GLY A 519 12.36 37.36 8.90
N ASP A 520 12.59 38.57 8.45
CA ASP A 520 12.61 39.77 9.29
C ASP A 520 11.53 40.78 8.84
N GLN A 521 10.44 40.84 9.59
CA GLN A 521 9.33 41.74 9.29
C GLN A 521 9.75 43.23 9.25
N VAL A 522 10.71 43.62 10.05
CA VAL A 522 11.20 45.03 10.07
C VAL A 522 11.93 45.35 8.76
N GLN A 523 12.65 44.39 8.20
CA GLN A 523 13.30 44.56 6.89
C GLN A 523 12.30 44.45 5.75
N TRP A 524 11.30 43.61 5.89
CA TRP A 524 10.25 43.41 4.88
C TRP A 524 9.42 44.66 4.63
N ASP A 525 9.07 45.37 5.69
CA ASP A 525 8.28 46.61 5.61
C ASP A 525 9.11 47.82 5.19
N SER A 526 10.43 47.69 5.09
CA SER A 526 11.31 48.78 4.69
C SER A 526 11.43 48.88 3.16
N LEU A 527 11.24 50.07 2.61
CA LEU A 527 11.38 50.33 1.19
C LEU A 527 12.82 50.20 0.63
N THR A 528 13.78 49.89 1.50
CA THR A 528 15.21 49.75 1.16
C THR A 528 15.80 48.50 1.83
N VAL A 529 15.39 47.33 1.39
CA VAL A 529 15.99 46.08 1.83
C VAL A 529 17.34 45.88 1.13
N VAL A 530 18.40 45.78 1.91
CA VAL A 530 19.74 45.45 1.38
C VAL A 530 19.88 43.92 1.35
N PRO A 531 20.09 43.32 0.15
CA PRO A 531 20.31 41.90 0.05
C PRO A 531 21.52 41.44 0.88
N MET A 532 21.31 40.45 1.74
CA MET A 532 22.37 39.87 2.56
C MET A 532 22.99 38.66 1.85
N LYS A 533 24.30 38.68 1.64
CA LYS A 533 25.05 37.63 0.95
C LYS A 533 25.35 36.48 1.89
N ASN A 534 25.28 35.26 1.36
CA ASN A 534 25.73 34.06 2.07
C ASN A 534 26.84 33.36 1.29
N LYS A 535 27.75 32.78 2.02
CA LYS A 535 28.74 31.86 1.52
C LYS A 535 28.60 30.58 2.31
N CYS A 536 28.25 29.48 1.64
CA CYS A 536 27.87 28.25 2.27
C CYS A 536 28.65 27.08 1.70
N THR A 537 28.74 25.99 2.47
CA THR A 537 29.26 24.71 2.02
C THR A 537 28.28 23.60 2.34
N LEU A 538 28.29 22.57 1.49
CA LEU A 538 27.55 21.33 1.69
C LEU A 538 28.52 20.15 1.60
N GLN A 539 28.35 19.18 2.49
CA GLN A 539 29.09 17.93 2.48
C GLN A 539 28.18 16.77 2.89
N ILE A 540 28.29 15.64 2.21
CA ILE A 540 27.60 14.41 2.54
C ILE A 540 28.60 13.45 3.18
N GLN A 541 28.26 12.93 4.36
CA GLN A 541 28.96 11.82 5.03
C GLN A 541 28.15 10.55 4.80
N TYR A 542 28.82 9.48 4.46
CA TYR A 542 28.19 8.20 4.16
C TYR A 542 29.13 7.05 4.51
N ASN A 543 28.55 5.87 4.58
CA ASN A 543 29.31 4.64 4.71
C ASN A 543 29.33 3.93 3.35
N ASP A 544 30.50 3.69 2.80
CA ASP A 544 30.69 3.03 1.51
C ASP A 544 30.94 1.51 1.63
N GLY A 545 30.82 0.98 2.84
CA GLY A 545 31.07 -0.43 3.13
C GLY A 545 32.51 -0.73 3.48
N THR A 546 33.42 0.25 3.52
CA THR A 546 34.80 0.00 3.93
C THR A 546 34.90 -0.17 5.43
N VAL A 547 35.79 -1.08 5.85
CA VAL A 547 36.12 -1.33 7.25
C VAL A 547 37.60 -1.18 7.48
N ASN A 548 38.00 -0.75 8.66
CA ASN A 548 39.39 -0.71 9.04
C ASN A 548 39.92 -2.13 9.41
N ALA A 549 41.18 -2.22 9.74
CA ALA A 549 41.81 -3.49 10.13
C ALA A 549 41.21 -4.14 11.38
N LYS A 550 40.40 -3.41 12.16
CA LYS A 550 39.68 -3.91 13.33
C LYS A 550 38.23 -4.29 13.02
N GLY A 551 37.78 -4.23 11.76
CA GLY A 551 36.43 -4.50 11.36
C GLY A 551 35.43 -3.36 11.68
N VAL A 552 35.95 -2.17 12.03
CA VAL A 552 35.09 -0.99 12.31
C VAL A 552 34.77 -0.29 11.00
N VAL A 553 33.49 -0.05 10.79
CA VAL A 553 32.99 0.66 9.61
C VAL A 553 33.56 2.06 9.55
N GLN A 554 34.04 2.46 8.36
CA GLN A 554 34.62 3.76 8.14
C GLN A 554 33.57 4.70 7.49
N GLU A 555 33.58 5.95 7.96
CA GLU A 555 32.81 7.00 7.31
C GLU A 555 33.64 7.65 6.20
N ALA A 556 33.08 7.71 5.02
CA ALA A 556 33.58 8.50 3.91
C ALA A 556 32.84 9.83 3.80
N LYS A 557 33.41 10.78 3.07
CA LYS A 557 32.84 12.09 2.86
C LYS A 557 32.89 12.44 1.39
N SER A 558 31.83 13.05 0.89
CA SER A 558 31.84 13.70 -0.41
C SER A 558 32.85 14.85 -0.46
N THR A 559 33.14 15.34 -1.64
CA THR A 559 33.73 16.66 -1.82
C THR A 559 32.91 17.69 -1.04
N LYS A 560 33.59 18.64 -0.47
CA LYS A 560 32.93 19.80 0.14
C LYS A 560 32.65 20.83 -0.95
N TRP A 561 31.40 20.99 -1.31
CA TRP A 561 30.98 21.98 -2.30
C TRP A 561 30.76 23.34 -1.64
N GLU A 562 31.25 24.39 -2.25
CA GLU A 562 31.11 25.77 -1.78
C GLU A 562 30.39 26.60 -2.84
N TRP A 563 29.47 27.46 -2.41
CA TRP A 563 28.77 28.40 -3.27
C TRP A 563 28.52 29.75 -2.61
N ASP A 564 28.37 30.75 -3.44
CA ASP A 564 27.97 32.11 -3.05
C ASP A 564 26.51 32.34 -3.41
N TYR A 565 25.79 33.05 -2.53
CA TYR A 565 24.43 33.51 -2.75
C TYR A 565 24.34 34.98 -2.49
N ASN A 566 23.77 35.76 -3.44
CA ASN A 566 23.73 37.23 -3.39
C ASN A 566 22.59 37.79 -2.53
N GLY A 567 21.65 36.98 -2.11
CA GLY A 567 20.54 37.36 -1.24
C GLY A 567 19.44 38.20 -1.90
N ALA A 568 19.50 38.45 -3.21
CA ALA A 568 18.59 39.37 -3.88
C ALA A 568 17.21 38.77 -4.19
N LYS A 569 17.13 37.47 -4.42
CA LYS A 569 15.90 36.75 -4.78
C LYS A 569 16.03 35.25 -4.40
N VAL A 570 14.91 34.58 -4.35
CA VAL A 570 14.93 33.10 -4.27
C VAL A 570 15.69 32.53 -5.46
N ASP A 571 16.65 31.67 -5.22
CA ASP A 571 17.50 31.09 -6.27
C ASP A 571 17.76 29.61 -6.06
N THR A 572 17.78 28.84 -7.16
CA THR A 572 18.08 27.42 -7.19
C THR A 572 19.50 27.21 -7.68
N ILE A 573 20.39 26.88 -6.78
CA ILE A 573 21.83 26.84 -7.03
C ILE A 573 22.27 25.37 -7.16
N LEU A 574 22.88 25.01 -8.31
CA LEU A 574 23.55 23.72 -8.48
C LEU A 574 24.85 23.73 -7.66
N VAL A 575 24.90 22.93 -6.59
CA VAL A 575 26.05 22.91 -5.68
C VAL A 575 27.01 21.76 -5.94
N SER A 576 26.55 20.64 -6.49
CA SER A 576 27.40 19.45 -6.74
C SER A 576 28.40 19.59 -7.89
N GLY A 577 28.40 20.72 -8.58
CA GLY A 577 29.27 20.97 -9.73
C GLY A 577 28.90 20.15 -10.97
N ALA A 578 29.82 20.17 -11.96
CA ALA A 578 29.58 19.52 -13.25
C ALA A 578 29.52 17.99 -13.19
N ASP A 579 30.17 17.37 -12.22
CA ASP A 579 30.26 15.90 -12.11
C ASP A 579 29.09 15.31 -11.30
N GLY A 580 28.35 16.12 -10.55
CA GLY A 580 27.31 15.65 -9.64
C GLY A 580 27.87 14.90 -8.42
N PHE A 581 27.00 14.15 -7.76
CA PHE A 581 27.36 13.27 -6.66
C PHE A 581 26.76 11.87 -6.86
N THR A 582 27.63 10.86 -6.85
CA THR A 582 27.19 9.46 -6.92
C THR A 582 27.24 8.83 -5.53
N PHE A 583 26.12 8.33 -5.05
CA PHE A 583 26.13 7.51 -3.85
C PHE A 583 26.87 6.19 -4.15
N PRO A 584 27.91 5.83 -3.37
CA PRO A 584 28.74 4.67 -3.68
C PRO A 584 28.02 3.34 -3.42
N LYS A 585 26.96 3.37 -2.61
CA LYS A 585 26.12 2.22 -2.28
C LYS A 585 24.65 2.66 -2.24
N SER A 586 23.75 1.70 -2.26
CA SER A 586 22.34 1.93 -1.98
C SER A 586 22.11 1.97 -0.47
N TYR A 587 21.37 2.96 -0.01
CA TYR A 587 20.95 3.12 1.39
C TYR A 587 19.46 2.92 1.56
N LYS A 588 18.78 2.52 0.51
CA LYS A 588 17.35 2.27 0.51
C LYS A 588 17.03 1.03 1.34
N ASN A 589 15.98 1.09 2.15
CA ASN A 589 15.52 -0.02 3.00
C ASN A 589 16.52 -0.50 4.07
N ILE A 590 17.64 0.17 4.27
CA ILE A 590 18.49 -0.10 5.42
C ILE A 590 17.82 0.44 6.69
N THR A 591 18.11 -0.16 7.83
CA THR A 591 17.46 0.20 9.10
C THR A 591 18.21 1.25 9.89
N ARG A 592 19.48 1.52 9.54
CA ARG A 592 20.39 2.38 10.30
C ARG A 592 21.51 2.91 9.40
N SER A 593 22.27 3.90 9.90
CA SER A 593 23.47 4.46 9.24
C SER A 593 23.20 5.11 7.89
N TYR A 594 22.16 5.91 7.82
CA TYR A 594 21.86 6.70 6.63
C TYR A 594 22.93 7.77 6.38
N PRO A 595 23.15 8.16 5.11
CA PRO A 595 23.97 9.31 4.79
C PRO A 595 23.51 10.56 5.52
N VAL A 596 24.46 11.36 5.94
CA VAL A 596 24.25 12.59 6.70
C VAL A 596 24.73 13.78 5.87
N MET A 597 23.87 14.76 5.70
CA MET A 597 24.21 16.02 5.04
C MET A 597 24.56 17.07 6.07
N THR A 598 25.62 17.80 5.83
CA THR A 598 26.00 18.99 6.61
C THR A 598 26.02 20.19 5.68
N ILE A 599 25.29 21.24 6.07
CA ILE A 599 25.34 22.56 5.43
C ILE A 599 25.81 23.55 6.48
N GLU A 600 26.81 24.34 6.13
CA GLU A 600 27.38 25.34 7.04
C GLU A 600 27.71 26.66 6.32
N SER A 601 27.67 27.75 7.05
CA SER A 601 28.23 29.03 6.57
C SER A 601 29.76 28.93 6.50
N SER A 602 30.33 29.25 5.36
CA SER A 602 31.79 29.25 5.15
C SER A 602 32.36 30.66 5.11
N ALA A 603 31.55 31.71 5.30
CA ALA A 603 32.00 33.10 5.32
C ALA A 603 33.10 33.30 6.39
N LYS A 604 34.18 33.95 6.01
CA LYS A 604 35.28 34.33 6.90
C LYS A 604 35.08 35.75 7.42
N ALA A 605 35.80 36.13 8.47
CA ALA A 605 35.74 37.49 9.04
C ALA A 605 35.91 38.60 8.01
N ASN A 606 36.80 38.39 7.02
CA ASN A 606 37.00 39.38 5.95
C ASN A 606 35.78 39.46 5.00
N ASP A 607 35.12 38.33 4.72
CA ASP A 607 33.91 38.29 3.90
C ASP A 607 32.79 39.08 4.59
N ILE A 608 32.63 38.86 5.90
CA ILE A 608 31.61 39.54 6.71
C ILE A 608 31.92 41.04 6.81
N ASN A 609 33.14 41.42 7.23
CA ASN A 609 33.44 42.79 7.57
C ASN A 609 33.64 43.70 6.34
N LYS A 610 34.02 43.15 5.18
CA LYS A 610 34.35 43.96 3.98
C LYS A 610 33.43 43.71 2.80
N LEU A 611 32.81 42.53 2.70
CA LEU A 611 32.06 42.11 1.50
C LEU A 611 30.56 41.95 1.75
N GLY A 612 30.10 42.15 3.00
CA GLY A 612 28.68 42.12 3.36
C GLY A 612 28.05 40.73 3.43
N TYR A 613 28.89 39.70 3.64
CA TYR A 613 28.37 38.35 3.92
C TYR A 613 27.89 38.21 5.35
N GLN A 614 26.99 37.25 5.57
CA GLN A 614 26.51 36.91 6.89
C GLN A 614 26.54 35.38 7.12
N HIS A 615 26.49 34.96 8.37
CA HIS A 615 26.42 33.53 8.73
C HIS A 615 25.02 32.97 8.68
N THR A 616 24.01 33.75 9.05
CA THR A 616 22.61 33.32 8.94
C THR A 616 22.22 33.10 7.49
N PHE A 617 21.59 31.99 7.18
CA PHE A 617 21.10 31.66 5.85
C PHE A 617 19.77 30.94 5.88
N TYR A 618 18.99 31.06 4.82
CA TYR A 618 17.67 30.51 4.68
C TYR A 618 17.58 29.54 3.52
N ILE A 619 16.96 28.39 3.74
CA ILE A 619 16.79 27.31 2.75
C ILE A 619 15.32 26.94 2.65
N ASP A 620 14.78 26.92 1.43
CA ASP A 620 13.45 26.41 1.16
C ASP A 620 13.46 24.89 1.01
N ARG A 621 14.39 24.35 0.21
CA ARG A 621 14.53 22.91 -0.04
C ARG A 621 15.89 22.56 -0.63
N ILE A 622 16.19 21.26 -0.61
CA ILE A 622 17.31 20.65 -1.32
C ILE A 622 16.72 19.69 -2.34
N ILE A 623 17.23 19.75 -3.57
CA ILE A 623 16.76 18.95 -4.68
C ILE A 623 17.87 18.01 -5.12
N PHE A 624 17.59 16.73 -5.15
CA PHE A 624 18.40 15.71 -5.79
C PHE A 624 17.74 15.35 -7.12
N ARG A 625 18.37 15.71 -8.21
CA ARG A 625 17.93 15.36 -9.56
C ARG A 625 18.82 14.27 -10.10
N ALA A 626 18.28 13.07 -10.31
CA ALA A 626 19.05 11.97 -10.87
C ALA A 626 19.47 12.30 -12.31
N ARG A 627 20.72 11.99 -12.62
CA ARG A 627 21.22 12.08 -14.00
C ARG A 627 20.79 10.85 -14.78
N ASN A 628 20.33 11.09 -15.99
CA ASN A 628 20.14 10.03 -16.95
C ASN A 628 21.51 9.49 -17.38
N ASN A 629 21.82 8.25 -17.10
CA ASN A 629 22.96 7.54 -17.66
C ASN A 629 22.59 7.00 -19.04
#